data_5917743589a109fbe63de1e83d246649
#
_entry.id   5917743589a109fbe63de1e83d246649
#
_cell.length_a   1.000
_cell.length_b   1.000
_cell.length_c   1.000
_cell.angle_alpha   90.00
_cell.angle_beta   90.00
_cell.angle_gamma   90.00
#
_symmetry.space_group_name_H-M   'P 1'
#
loop_
_entity.id
_entity.type
_entity.pdbx_description
1 polymer ?
#
loop_
_entity_poly.entity_id
_entity_poly.type
_entity_poly.pdbx_seq_one_letter_code
_entity_poly.pdbx_strand_id
1 'polypeptide(L)'
;MAVKNFQIAGRPRTLHQWILVTFVVLCGAFASFAQTPEATPPVEEEDDGKPISVKTDLVSLTLTVTDLYGRYVSGLTKEAFTIFDGNQEQEISFFSDSDAPASIGILFDVSDSMNGEKLAKARKALEKFINTSHPSDEYFLIAFNSRAQLLLDRTRDGDAVLQKLTLVQPKSNTALYDACYLGVERVTRGTRQKKAMLIISDGQDNASRYNFGEVRRLMKESDVTVYAVGIMDRGDAGSTLGMQGQAFLDELTSVTGGKAFYPSTDVELDEIFERIALELRHQYSIGFTPKDFNPDGKWHKVKVKVKPPRGLSRLTVRTREGYYASPNSNYK
;
A
#
# COMPACT_ATOMS: atom_id res chain seq x y z
N MET A 1 -42.41 -4.77 -55.49
CA MET A 1 -42.03 -3.71 -56.43
C MET A 1 -40.60 -3.30 -56.16
N ALA A 2 -39.75 -3.71 -57.10
CA ALA A 2 -38.50 -3.11 -57.61
C ALA A 2 -37.44 -2.71 -56.57
N VAL A 3 -36.37 -3.47 -56.36
CA VAL A 3 -35.13 -3.73 -57.12
C VAL A 3 -34.48 -2.44 -57.64
N LYS A 4 -33.30 -2.12 -57.18
CA LYS A 4 -32.15 -1.78 -58.02
C LYS A 4 -30.82 -1.88 -57.26
N ASN A 5 -30.06 -2.86 -57.68
CA ASN A 5 -28.60 -2.98 -57.60
C ASN A 5 -27.89 -1.81 -58.24
N PHE A 6 -26.71 -1.47 -57.75
CA PHE A 6 -25.61 -1.06 -58.62
C PHE A 6 -24.29 -1.55 -58.10
N GLN A 7 -23.63 -2.31 -58.95
CA GLN A 7 -22.33 -2.94 -58.78
C GLN A 7 -21.28 -2.14 -59.60
N ILE A 8 -19.99 -2.44 -59.30
CA ILE A 8 -18.82 -2.41 -60.19
C ILE A 8 -18.07 -1.06 -60.18
N ALA A 9 -16.82 -0.96 -60.09
CA ALA A 9 -15.55 -1.64 -60.32
C ALA A 9 -14.46 -0.60 -60.00
N GLY A 10 -13.24 -0.83 -59.79
CA GLY A 10 -12.23 -1.65 -60.36
C GLY A 10 -10.87 -1.17 -59.83
N ARG A 11 -9.98 -2.10 -59.72
CA ARG A 11 -8.51 -1.86 -59.56
C ARG A 11 -7.90 -1.31 -60.86
N PRO A 12 -6.69 -0.66 -60.86
CA PRO A 12 -5.54 -1.48 -61.21
C PRO A 12 -4.22 -1.20 -60.43
N ARG A 13 -3.39 -2.20 -60.53
CA ARG A 13 -1.95 -2.25 -60.19
C ARG A 13 -1.11 -1.45 -61.23
N THR A 14 0.04 -0.89 -60.76
CA THR A 14 1.28 -0.73 -61.51
C THR A 14 2.43 -0.68 -60.49
N LEU A 15 3.26 -1.54 -60.44
CA LEU A 15 4.48 -2.11 -60.99
C LEU A 15 5.33 -1.13 -61.78
N HIS A 16 6.54 -0.77 -61.27
CA HIS A 16 7.80 -0.41 -61.99
C HIS A 16 8.88 -0.23 -60.94
N GLN A 17 9.82 -1.15 -60.81
CA GLN A 17 11.05 -1.40 -61.55
C GLN A 17 12.23 -0.47 -61.14
N TRP A 18 13.18 -1.11 -60.46
CA TRP A 18 14.64 -1.15 -60.67
C TRP A 18 15.35 0.11 -61.13
N ILE A 19 16.36 0.62 -60.39
CA ILE A 19 17.63 1.12 -60.91
C ILE A 19 18.74 0.74 -59.93
N LEU A 20 19.61 -0.11 -60.45
CA LEU A 20 20.93 -0.49 -59.95
C LEU A 20 21.91 0.51 -60.52
N VAL A 21 22.71 1.18 -59.72
CA VAL A 21 23.87 1.93 -60.21
C VAL A 21 25.12 1.52 -59.45
N THR A 22 25.89 0.75 -60.13
CA THR A 22 27.26 0.36 -59.83
C THR A 22 28.19 1.57 -60.15
N PHE A 23 29.03 1.98 -59.22
CA PHE A 23 30.14 2.89 -59.53
C PHE A 23 31.46 2.27 -59.04
N VAL A 24 32.26 1.83 -59.97
CA VAL A 24 33.66 1.40 -59.84
C VAL A 24 34.55 2.56 -60.35
N VAL A 25 35.47 3.07 -59.56
CA VAL A 25 36.64 3.78 -59.96
C VAL A 25 37.70 3.65 -58.88
N LEU A 26 38.69 2.88 -59.04
CA LEU A 26 40.05 3.00 -59.55
C LEU A 26 41.02 3.87 -58.71
N CYS A 27 41.99 3.17 -58.14
CA CYS A 27 43.36 3.43 -57.78
C CYS A 27 43.87 4.87 -57.61
N GLY A 28 44.58 5.08 -56.55
CA GLY A 28 45.57 6.10 -56.33
C GLY A 28 46.45 5.78 -55.13
N ALA A 29 47.57 5.14 -55.32
CA ALA A 29 48.59 4.88 -54.32
C ALA A 29 49.33 6.15 -53.96
N PHE A 30 49.31 6.60 -52.71
CA PHE A 30 50.33 7.44 -52.09
C PHE A 30 50.83 6.83 -50.86
N ALA A 31 52.07 6.34 -50.91
CA ALA A 31 52.79 5.90 -49.70
C ALA A 31 53.27 7.14 -48.94
N SER A 32 52.73 7.39 -47.78
CA SER A 32 53.31 8.31 -46.80
C SER A 32 53.77 7.49 -45.61
N PHE A 33 55.07 7.47 -45.40
CA PHE A 33 55.66 6.95 -44.16
C PHE A 33 55.27 7.88 -43.02
N ALA A 34 54.41 7.40 -42.14
CA ALA A 34 54.13 8.02 -40.86
C ALA A 34 54.69 7.11 -39.76
N GLN A 35 55.54 7.69 -38.95
CA GLN A 35 56.17 7.08 -37.78
C GLN A 35 55.06 6.67 -36.80
N THR A 36 55.09 5.41 -36.38
CA THR A 36 54.22 4.83 -35.36
C THR A 36 54.66 5.38 -33.99
N PRO A 37 53.79 6.04 -33.23
CA PRO A 37 54.03 6.23 -31.81
C PRO A 37 53.89 4.87 -31.11
N GLU A 38 54.86 4.54 -30.30
CA GLU A 38 54.92 3.38 -29.42
C GLU A 38 53.65 3.35 -28.54
N ALA A 39 52.79 2.37 -28.78
CA ALA A 39 51.54 2.20 -28.03
C ALA A 39 51.92 1.71 -26.62
N THR A 40 51.64 2.55 -25.62
CA THR A 40 51.57 2.15 -24.22
C THR A 40 50.47 1.06 -24.11
N PRO A 41 50.73 -0.08 -23.46
CA PRO A 41 49.72 -1.10 -23.31
C PRO A 41 48.55 -0.53 -22.51
N PRO A 42 47.28 -0.83 -22.91
CA PRO A 42 46.13 -0.44 -22.09
C PRO A 42 46.25 -1.07 -20.74
N VAL A 43 46.17 -0.25 -19.68
CA VAL A 43 45.89 -0.71 -18.36
C VAL A 43 44.47 -1.32 -18.43
N GLU A 44 44.39 -2.63 -18.42
CA GLU A 44 43.13 -3.31 -18.19
C GLU A 44 42.67 -2.92 -16.77
N GLU A 45 41.82 -1.89 -16.66
CA GLU A 45 40.92 -1.76 -15.53
C GLU A 45 39.99 -2.98 -15.60
N GLU A 46 40.27 -3.99 -14.79
CA GLU A 46 39.29 -5.03 -14.46
C GLU A 46 38.13 -4.33 -13.76
N ASP A 47 37.22 -3.75 -14.56
CA ASP A 47 35.87 -3.43 -14.13
C ASP A 47 35.13 -4.77 -13.92
N ASP A 48 35.26 -5.27 -12.70
CA ASP A 48 34.53 -6.44 -12.25
C ASP A 48 33.04 -6.05 -12.16
N GLY A 49 32.43 -5.88 -13.36
CA GLY A 49 31.05 -5.43 -13.61
C GLY A 49 29.98 -6.33 -12.99
N LYS A 50 30.25 -6.83 -11.78
CA LYS A 50 29.22 -7.36 -10.89
C LYS A 50 28.45 -6.16 -10.33
N PRO A 51 27.17 -6.02 -10.66
CA PRO A 51 26.36 -5.02 -10.00
C PRO A 51 26.49 -5.23 -8.49
N ILE A 52 27.04 -4.23 -7.80
CA ILE A 52 27.06 -4.20 -6.34
C ILE A 52 25.59 -4.15 -5.92
N SER A 53 25.00 -5.32 -5.73
CA SER A 53 23.69 -5.45 -5.12
C SER A 53 23.86 -5.07 -3.65
N VAL A 54 23.73 -3.79 -3.35
CA VAL A 54 23.59 -3.32 -1.98
C VAL A 54 22.24 -3.82 -1.51
N LYS A 55 22.22 -4.99 -0.87
CA LYS A 55 21.05 -5.43 -0.11
C LYS A 55 20.90 -4.47 1.06
N THR A 56 20.04 -3.48 0.88
CA THR A 56 19.73 -2.54 1.95
C THR A 56 18.63 -3.18 2.79
N ASP A 57 19.00 -3.72 3.94
CA ASP A 57 18.06 -4.26 4.95
C ASP A 57 17.37 -3.10 5.69
N LEU A 58 16.74 -2.21 4.90
CA LEU A 58 16.06 -1.02 5.41
C LEU A 58 14.73 -1.42 6.05
N VAL A 59 14.62 -1.21 7.35
CA VAL A 59 13.35 -1.33 8.07
C VAL A 59 12.58 -0.02 7.95
N SER A 60 11.45 -0.05 7.26
CA SER A 60 10.57 1.09 7.05
C SER A 60 9.48 1.15 8.11
N LEU A 61 9.23 2.33 8.67
CA LEU A 61 8.21 2.59 9.69
C LEU A 61 7.31 3.73 9.22
N THR A 62 6.01 3.50 9.23
CA THR A 62 5.00 4.55 9.12
C THR A 62 4.55 4.95 10.52
N LEU A 63 4.57 6.26 10.81
CA LEU A 63 4.29 6.80 12.14
C LEU A 63 3.16 7.81 12.09
N THR A 64 2.25 7.73 13.05
CA THR A 64 1.31 8.81 13.38
C THR A 64 1.72 9.45 14.69
N VAL A 65 1.84 10.78 14.71
CA VAL A 65 2.14 11.55 15.91
C VAL A 65 0.95 12.42 16.28
N THR A 66 0.49 12.32 17.53
CA THR A 66 -0.62 13.12 18.05
C THR A 66 -0.26 13.82 19.35
N ASP A 67 -0.91 14.96 19.60
CA ASP A 67 -0.86 15.64 20.90
C ASP A 67 -1.83 14.98 21.91
N LEU A 68 -1.92 15.58 23.10
CA LEU A 68 -2.81 15.11 24.18
C LEU A 68 -4.30 15.16 23.81
N TYR A 69 -4.68 15.99 22.85
CA TYR A 69 -6.06 16.12 22.36
C TYR A 69 -6.35 15.22 21.15
N GLY A 70 -5.37 14.38 20.73
CA GLY A 70 -5.50 13.51 19.58
C GLY A 70 -5.39 14.23 18.24
N ARG A 71 -4.91 15.50 18.20
CA ARG A 71 -4.68 16.23 16.94
C ARG A 71 -3.35 15.79 16.35
N TYR A 72 -3.30 15.65 15.02
CA TYR A 72 -2.08 15.27 14.32
C TYR A 72 -1.03 16.39 14.45
N VAL A 73 0.22 15.99 14.69
CA VAL A 73 1.37 16.89 14.76
C VAL A 73 2.26 16.62 13.57
N SER A 74 2.26 17.54 12.60
CA SER A 74 3.12 17.53 11.40
C SER A 74 4.26 18.55 11.54
N GLY A 75 5.23 18.49 10.60
CA GLY A 75 6.36 19.42 10.58
C GLY A 75 7.43 19.15 11.63
N LEU A 76 7.44 17.98 12.27
CA LEU A 76 8.56 17.55 13.10
C LEU A 76 9.73 17.16 12.20
N THR A 77 10.95 17.54 12.61
CA THR A 77 12.16 17.15 11.89
C THR A 77 12.70 15.80 12.35
N LYS A 78 13.63 15.22 11.59
CA LYS A 78 14.29 13.93 11.90
C LYS A 78 14.84 13.89 13.33
N GLU A 79 15.41 15.00 13.82
CA GLU A 79 16.04 15.13 15.12
C GLU A 79 15.06 15.02 16.31
N ALA A 80 13.76 15.16 16.04
CA ALA A 80 12.73 14.95 17.05
C ALA A 80 12.52 13.45 17.37
N PHE A 81 12.97 12.53 16.50
CA PHE A 81 12.70 11.11 16.60
C PHE A 81 13.92 10.35 17.08
N THR A 82 13.70 9.34 17.92
CA THR A 82 14.70 8.34 18.31
C THR A 82 14.09 6.96 18.17
N ILE A 83 14.76 6.07 17.44
CA ILE A 83 14.34 4.69 17.18
C ILE A 83 15.18 3.73 18.02
N PHE A 84 14.53 2.74 18.61
CA PHE A 84 15.16 1.65 19.32
C PHE A 84 14.73 0.32 18.68
N ASP A 85 15.71 -0.53 18.35
CA ASP A 85 15.52 -1.95 18.06
C ASP A 85 15.87 -2.73 19.34
N GLY A 86 14.87 -3.31 19.97
CA GLY A 86 15.02 -3.80 21.34
C GLY A 86 15.45 -2.67 22.29
N ASN A 87 16.68 -2.75 22.78
CA ASN A 87 17.29 -1.71 23.65
C ASN A 87 18.36 -0.87 22.95
N GLN A 88 18.65 -1.15 21.68
CA GLN A 88 19.71 -0.50 20.93
C GLN A 88 19.17 0.66 20.12
N GLU A 89 19.75 1.87 20.29
CA GLU A 89 19.41 3.03 19.49
C GLU A 89 19.93 2.87 18.05
N GLN A 90 19.04 3.15 17.09
CA GLN A 90 19.29 3.03 15.66
C GLN A 90 19.37 4.41 15.01
N GLU A 91 20.24 4.54 14.01
CA GLU A 91 20.35 5.73 13.21
C GLU A 91 19.25 5.77 12.14
N ILE A 92 18.55 6.90 12.04
CA ILE A 92 17.54 7.12 11.01
C ILE A 92 18.26 7.38 9.69
N SER A 93 18.15 6.47 8.73
CA SER A 93 18.74 6.59 7.40
C SER A 93 17.81 7.25 6.38
N PHE A 94 16.49 7.18 6.59
CA PHE A 94 15.47 7.81 5.76
C PHE A 94 14.43 8.51 6.63
N PHE A 95 14.00 9.72 6.20
CA PHE A 95 12.95 10.48 6.87
C PHE A 95 12.13 11.27 5.85
N SER A 96 10.80 11.23 5.97
CA SER A 96 9.87 12.06 5.21
C SER A 96 8.63 12.38 6.04
N ASP A 97 8.21 13.65 6.02
CA ASP A 97 6.95 14.16 6.56
C ASP A 97 5.99 14.64 5.46
N SER A 98 6.26 14.26 4.20
CA SER A 98 5.49 14.70 3.05
C SER A 98 4.08 14.12 3.03
N ASP A 99 3.12 14.93 2.56
CA ASP A 99 1.78 14.47 2.16
C ASP A 99 1.90 13.61 0.90
N ALA A 100 2.36 12.37 1.07
CA ALA A 100 2.60 11.43 -0.02
C ALA A 100 1.41 10.49 -0.19
N PRO A 101 1.06 10.15 -1.45
CA PRO A 101 -0.05 9.25 -1.73
C PRO A 101 0.20 7.84 -1.19
N ALA A 102 -0.90 7.14 -0.91
CA ALA A 102 -0.92 5.77 -0.41
C ALA A 102 -1.54 4.78 -1.38
N SER A 103 -1.18 3.50 -1.24
CA SER A 103 -1.90 2.36 -1.79
C SER A 103 -2.85 1.85 -0.71
N ILE A 104 -4.16 1.93 -0.95
CA ILE A 104 -5.19 1.68 0.04
C ILE A 104 -6.05 0.48 -0.36
N GLY A 105 -6.03 -0.57 0.45
CA GLY A 105 -6.95 -1.70 0.34
C GLY A 105 -8.22 -1.44 1.12
N ILE A 106 -9.36 -1.35 0.47
CA ILE A 106 -10.67 -1.23 1.10
C ILE A 106 -11.30 -2.61 1.19
N LEU A 107 -11.44 -3.14 2.42
CA LEU A 107 -12.09 -4.40 2.73
C LEU A 107 -13.49 -4.10 3.25
N PHE A 108 -14.48 -4.36 2.43
CA PHE A 108 -15.86 -3.97 2.70
C PHE A 108 -16.72 -5.21 2.96
N ASP A 109 -17.25 -5.30 4.17
CA ASP A 109 -18.14 -6.36 4.59
C ASP A 109 -19.52 -6.21 3.94
N VAL A 110 -19.97 -7.26 3.28
CA VAL A 110 -21.28 -7.37 2.65
C VAL A 110 -22.01 -8.64 3.10
N SER A 111 -21.77 -9.04 4.35
CA SER A 111 -22.49 -10.11 5.04
C SER A 111 -23.89 -9.68 5.46
N ASP A 112 -24.68 -10.64 5.94
CA ASP A 112 -26.07 -10.37 6.38
C ASP A 112 -26.15 -9.44 7.60
N SER A 113 -25.13 -9.44 8.48
CA SER A 113 -25.05 -8.53 9.63
C SER A 113 -24.85 -7.06 9.23
N MET A 114 -24.34 -6.83 8.01
CA MET A 114 -24.11 -5.50 7.41
C MET A 114 -25.25 -5.02 6.50
N ASN A 115 -26.37 -5.71 6.45
CA ASN A 115 -27.47 -5.38 5.53
C ASN A 115 -28.17 -4.05 5.82
N GLY A 116 -28.99 -3.60 4.86
CA GLY A 116 -29.89 -2.47 5.03
C GLY A 116 -29.20 -1.14 5.29
N GLU A 117 -29.56 -0.52 6.41
CA GLU A 117 -29.13 0.84 6.77
C GLU A 117 -27.64 0.93 7.08
N LYS A 118 -27.04 -0.09 7.72
CA LYS A 118 -25.60 -0.15 8.01
C LYS A 118 -24.76 -0.05 6.74
N LEU A 119 -25.10 -0.85 5.74
CA LEU A 119 -24.39 -0.87 4.46
C LEU A 119 -24.50 0.47 3.73
N ALA A 120 -25.70 1.09 3.74
CA ALA A 120 -25.91 2.40 3.11
C ALA A 120 -25.09 3.49 3.81
N LYS A 121 -25.07 3.52 5.14
CA LYS A 121 -24.29 4.46 5.95
C LYS A 121 -22.79 4.27 5.73
N ALA A 122 -22.30 3.03 5.74
CA ALA A 122 -20.90 2.72 5.48
C ALA A 122 -20.45 3.18 4.08
N ARG A 123 -21.28 2.99 3.05
CA ARG A 123 -20.99 3.49 1.69
C ARG A 123 -20.90 5.00 1.64
N LYS A 124 -21.85 5.71 2.29
CA LYS A 124 -21.84 7.17 2.35
C LYS A 124 -20.62 7.72 3.09
N ALA A 125 -20.25 7.09 4.20
CA ALA A 125 -19.06 7.48 4.96
C ALA A 125 -17.76 7.21 4.17
N LEU A 126 -17.69 6.09 3.41
CA LEU A 126 -16.57 5.80 2.52
C LEU A 126 -16.41 6.85 1.41
N GLU A 127 -17.51 7.45 0.92
CA GLU A 127 -17.44 8.57 -0.02
C GLU A 127 -16.67 9.76 0.60
N LYS A 128 -16.93 10.10 1.87
CA LYS A 128 -16.16 11.13 2.56
C LYS A 128 -14.68 10.80 2.70
N PHE A 129 -14.37 9.53 3.03
CA PHE A 129 -12.99 9.06 3.08
C PHE A 129 -12.27 9.30 1.74
N ILE A 130 -12.87 8.87 0.62
CA ILE A 130 -12.31 9.02 -0.72
C ILE A 130 -12.12 10.50 -1.08
N ASN A 131 -13.13 11.34 -0.81
CA ASN A 131 -13.08 12.77 -1.12
C ASN A 131 -12.05 13.54 -0.27
N THR A 132 -11.71 13.05 0.92
CA THR A 132 -10.71 13.64 1.82
C THR A 132 -9.29 13.10 1.57
N SER A 133 -9.18 11.93 0.97
CA SER A 133 -7.93 11.23 0.66
C SER A 133 -7.05 12.03 -0.31
N HIS A 134 -5.77 11.66 -0.42
CA HIS A 134 -4.87 12.33 -1.34
C HIS A 134 -5.29 12.06 -2.80
N PRO A 135 -5.33 13.08 -3.69
CA PRO A 135 -5.83 12.92 -5.07
C PRO A 135 -5.09 11.88 -5.92
N SER A 136 -3.88 11.53 -5.52
CA SER A 136 -3.06 10.51 -6.20
C SER A 136 -3.04 9.17 -5.47
N ASP A 137 -3.90 8.95 -4.48
CA ASP A 137 -4.06 7.64 -3.86
C ASP A 137 -4.51 6.60 -4.88
N GLU A 138 -4.16 5.37 -4.64
CA GLU A 138 -4.65 4.24 -5.41
C GLU A 138 -5.40 3.26 -4.52
N TYR A 139 -6.49 2.72 -5.02
CA TYR A 139 -7.43 1.90 -4.28
C TYR A 139 -7.50 0.49 -4.84
N PHE A 140 -7.61 -0.48 -3.93
CA PHE A 140 -8.00 -1.86 -4.19
C PHE A 140 -9.29 -2.09 -3.44
N LEU A 141 -10.33 -2.60 -4.11
CA LEU A 141 -11.60 -2.87 -3.47
C LEU A 141 -11.85 -4.38 -3.37
N ILE A 142 -11.99 -4.84 -2.15
CA ILE A 142 -12.33 -6.21 -1.81
C ILE A 142 -13.65 -6.19 -1.05
N ALA A 143 -14.67 -6.84 -1.58
CA ALA A 143 -15.89 -7.12 -0.84
C ALA A 143 -15.83 -8.56 -0.32
N PHE A 144 -16.38 -8.78 0.87
CA PHE A 144 -16.41 -10.12 1.43
C PHE A 144 -17.73 -10.43 2.13
N ASN A 145 -18.14 -11.66 1.97
CA ASN A 145 -19.22 -12.34 2.66
C ASN A 145 -18.73 -13.79 2.96
N SER A 146 -19.39 -14.83 2.51
CA SER A 146 -18.90 -16.22 2.62
C SER A 146 -17.54 -16.45 1.94
N ARG A 147 -17.05 -15.50 1.17
CA ARG A 147 -15.74 -15.49 0.51
C ARG A 147 -15.27 -14.06 0.22
N ALA A 148 -13.97 -13.84 0.19
CA ALA A 148 -13.37 -12.60 -0.26
C ALA A 148 -13.32 -12.52 -1.80
N GLN A 149 -13.65 -11.36 -2.38
CA GLN A 149 -13.66 -11.10 -3.81
C GLN A 149 -13.00 -9.76 -4.12
N LEU A 150 -12.02 -9.75 -5.00
CA LEU A 150 -11.44 -8.53 -5.55
C LEU A 150 -12.43 -7.94 -6.56
N LEU A 151 -13.02 -6.80 -6.25
CA LEU A 151 -13.97 -6.08 -7.12
C LEU A 151 -13.28 -5.08 -8.04
N LEU A 152 -12.21 -4.45 -7.54
CA LEU A 152 -11.35 -3.54 -8.30
C LEU A 152 -9.89 -3.80 -7.92
N ASP A 153 -9.07 -3.95 -8.94
CA ASP A 153 -7.63 -4.08 -8.81
C ASP A 153 -6.97 -2.76 -9.23
N ARG A 154 -6.37 -2.08 -8.29
CA ARG A 154 -5.64 -0.82 -8.42
C ARG A 154 -6.26 0.24 -9.34
N THR A 155 -7.05 1.11 -8.77
CA THR A 155 -7.61 2.29 -9.45
C THR A 155 -7.26 3.57 -8.71
N ARG A 156 -7.21 4.72 -9.42
CA ARG A 156 -7.19 6.06 -8.82
C ARG A 156 -8.55 6.74 -8.89
N ASP A 157 -9.48 6.09 -9.51
CA ASP A 157 -10.85 6.58 -9.66
C ASP A 157 -11.66 6.17 -8.42
N GLY A 158 -11.86 7.12 -7.51
CA GLY A 158 -12.68 6.93 -6.31
C GLY A 158 -14.13 6.68 -6.62
N ASP A 159 -14.67 7.31 -7.68
CA ASP A 159 -16.06 7.11 -8.10
C ASP A 159 -16.29 5.68 -8.58
N ALA A 160 -15.33 5.09 -9.27
CA ALA A 160 -15.38 3.69 -9.67
C ALA A 160 -15.46 2.73 -8.45
N VAL A 161 -14.79 3.08 -7.33
CA VAL A 161 -14.88 2.31 -6.08
C VAL A 161 -16.32 2.36 -5.53
N LEU A 162 -16.90 3.56 -5.44
CA LEU A 162 -18.26 3.76 -4.92
C LEU A 162 -19.30 3.08 -5.81
N GLN A 163 -19.19 3.22 -7.13
CA GLN A 163 -20.08 2.57 -8.10
C GLN A 163 -20.06 1.05 -7.97
N LYS A 164 -18.88 0.43 -7.81
CA LYS A 164 -18.77 -1.02 -7.64
C LYS A 164 -19.48 -1.51 -6.38
N LEU A 165 -19.41 -0.77 -5.29
CA LEU A 165 -20.10 -1.12 -4.05
C LEU A 165 -21.63 -1.06 -4.17
N THR A 166 -22.19 -0.20 -5.05
CA THR A 166 -23.65 -0.15 -5.23
C THR A 166 -24.22 -1.41 -5.86
N LEU A 167 -23.38 -2.16 -6.59
CA LEU A 167 -23.81 -3.39 -7.30
C LEU A 167 -23.73 -4.64 -6.41
N VAL A 168 -23.10 -4.53 -5.23
CA VAL A 168 -22.94 -5.67 -4.33
C VAL A 168 -24.14 -5.76 -3.39
N GLN A 169 -24.73 -6.95 -3.32
CA GLN A 169 -25.83 -7.24 -2.41
C GLN A 169 -25.34 -8.02 -1.20
N PRO A 170 -25.85 -7.72 0.00
CA PRO A 170 -25.54 -8.49 1.21
C PRO A 170 -25.94 -9.95 1.05
N LYS A 171 -25.09 -10.83 1.54
CA LYS A 171 -25.34 -12.28 1.52
C LYS A 171 -24.55 -12.99 2.58
N SER A 172 -25.27 -13.86 3.36
CA SER A 172 -24.68 -15.00 4.06
C SER A 172 -23.59 -14.64 5.12
N ASN A 173 -22.62 -15.54 5.27
CA ASN A 173 -21.58 -15.56 6.29
C ASN A 173 -20.49 -14.52 6.04
N THR A 174 -19.46 -14.50 6.91
CA THR A 174 -18.37 -13.51 6.89
C THR A 174 -17.01 -14.21 6.83
N ALA A 175 -16.25 -14.01 5.75
CA ALA A 175 -14.88 -14.50 5.55
C ALA A 175 -13.87 -13.34 5.68
N LEU A 176 -13.81 -12.71 6.86
CA LEU A 176 -12.98 -11.54 7.14
C LEU A 176 -11.48 -11.87 7.06
N TYR A 177 -11.07 -13.03 7.60
CA TYR A 177 -9.66 -13.43 7.61
C TYR A 177 -9.15 -13.69 6.18
N ASP A 178 -9.96 -14.34 5.34
CA ASP A 178 -9.65 -14.51 3.91
C ASP A 178 -9.52 -13.14 3.19
N ALA A 179 -10.39 -12.17 3.55
CA ALA A 179 -10.32 -10.82 3.01
C ALA A 179 -9.04 -10.10 3.43
N CYS A 180 -8.60 -10.26 4.68
CA CYS A 180 -7.33 -9.71 5.16
C CYS A 180 -6.14 -10.27 4.38
N TYR A 181 -6.10 -11.57 4.11
CA TYR A 181 -5.05 -12.19 3.29
C TYR A 181 -5.00 -11.61 1.88
N LEU A 182 -6.14 -11.57 1.21
CA LEU A 182 -6.25 -10.99 -0.13
C LEU A 182 -5.89 -9.50 -0.12
N GLY A 183 -6.30 -8.76 0.92
CA GLY A 183 -6.00 -7.35 1.10
C GLY A 183 -4.50 -7.06 1.18
N VAL A 184 -3.78 -7.77 2.04
CA VAL A 184 -2.32 -7.64 2.16
C VAL A 184 -1.65 -7.98 0.84
N GLU A 185 -2.03 -9.09 0.19
CA GLU A 185 -1.47 -9.48 -1.11
C GLU A 185 -1.62 -8.38 -2.17
N ARG A 186 -2.79 -7.73 -2.24
CA ARG A 186 -3.05 -6.69 -3.24
C ARG A 186 -2.37 -5.38 -2.91
N VAL A 187 -2.48 -4.92 -1.68
CA VAL A 187 -1.90 -3.64 -1.24
C VAL A 187 -0.37 -3.64 -1.31
N THR A 188 0.29 -4.75 -0.98
CA THR A 188 1.75 -4.86 -1.11
C THR A 188 2.25 -4.72 -2.54
N ARG A 189 1.43 -5.09 -3.54
CA ARG A 189 1.70 -4.87 -4.97
C ARG A 189 1.40 -3.44 -5.45
N GLY A 190 0.89 -2.60 -4.59
CA GLY A 190 0.63 -1.19 -4.89
C GLY A 190 1.91 -0.43 -5.22
N THR A 191 1.76 0.69 -5.96
CA THR A 191 2.91 1.47 -6.46
C THR A 191 3.34 2.57 -5.48
N ARG A 192 2.53 2.89 -4.47
CA ARG A 192 2.83 3.93 -3.50
C ARG A 192 3.69 3.41 -2.37
N GLN A 193 4.53 4.29 -1.81
CA GLN A 193 5.38 3.93 -0.67
C GLN A 193 4.56 3.66 0.59
N LYS A 194 3.59 4.54 0.90
CA LYS A 194 2.65 4.33 2.00
C LYS A 194 1.64 3.25 1.61
N LYS A 195 1.43 2.28 2.49
CA LYS A 195 0.49 1.19 2.29
C LYS A 195 -0.47 1.12 3.47
N ALA A 196 -1.75 1.15 3.18
CA ALA A 196 -2.79 1.10 4.20
C ALA A 196 -3.91 0.13 3.82
N MET A 197 -4.60 -0.38 4.82
CA MET A 197 -5.80 -1.17 4.66
C MET A 197 -6.91 -0.62 5.55
N LEU A 198 -8.09 -0.42 4.99
CA LEU A 198 -9.29 0.04 5.68
C LEU A 198 -10.30 -1.10 5.71
N ILE A 199 -10.53 -1.66 6.89
CA ILE A 199 -11.53 -2.72 7.14
C ILE A 199 -12.82 -2.07 7.63
N ILE A 200 -13.94 -2.39 6.98
CA ILE A 200 -15.28 -1.92 7.33
C ILE A 200 -16.13 -3.16 7.57
N SER A 201 -16.36 -3.52 8.84
CA SER A 201 -17.00 -4.76 9.24
C SER A 201 -17.43 -4.69 10.72
N ASP A 202 -18.24 -5.61 11.20
CA ASP A 202 -18.48 -5.83 12.64
C ASP A 202 -17.36 -6.67 13.32
N GLY A 203 -16.39 -7.15 12.55
CA GLY A 203 -15.23 -7.90 13.03
C GLY A 203 -15.46 -9.38 13.24
N GLN A 204 -16.66 -9.89 12.97
CA GLN A 204 -16.96 -11.32 13.08
C GLN A 204 -16.37 -12.10 11.90
N ASP A 205 -16.00 -13.37 12.15
CA ASP A 205 -15.58 -14.32 11.11
C ASP A 205 -16.19 -15.69 11.38
N ASN A 206 -16.81 -16.29 10.38
CA ASN A 206 -17.43 -17.61 10.49
C ASN A 206 -17.29 -18.46 9.21
N ALA A 207 -16.57 -17.97 8.20
CA ALA A 207 -16.48 -18.64 6.90
C ALA A 207 -15.06 -18.67 6.29
N SER A 208 -14.07 -18.06 6.95
CA SER A 208 -12.70 -18.06 6.46
C SER A 208 -12.02 -19.42 6.57
N ARG A 209 -11.07 -19.65 5.68
CA ARG A 209 -10.16 -20.81 5.68
C ARG A 209 -8.97 -20.58 6.60
N TYR A 210 -8.55 -19.32 6.73
CA TYR A 210 -7.47 -18.91 7.62
C TYR A 210 -8.00 -18.72 9.03
N ASN A 211 -7.11 -18.84 10.02
CA ASN A 211 -7.41 -18.55 11.42
C ASN A 211 -6.78 -17.24 11.89
N PHE A 212 -7.19 -16.78 13.08
CA PHE A 212 -6.72 -15.53 13.67
C PHE A 212 -5.19 -15.45 13.80
N GLY A 213 -4.55 -16.55 14.23
CA GLY A 213 -3.11 -16.59 14.43
C GLY A 213 -2.33 -16.38 13.13
N GLU A 214 -2.83 -16.95 12.01
CA GLU A 214 -2.25 -16.79 10.68
C GLU A 214 -2.39 -15.36 10.19
N VAL A 215 -3.59 -14.74 10.32
CA VAL A 215 -3.81 -13.34 9.94
C VAL A 215 -2.93 -12.39 10.75
N ARG A 216 -2.86 -12.59 12.06
CA ARG A 216 -2.02 -11.79 12.95
C ARG A 216 -0.54 -11.86 12.55
N ARG A 217 -0.05 -13.04 12.20
CA ARG A 217 1.30 -13.23 11.71
C ARG A 217 1.53 -12.49 10.39
N LEU A 218 0.62 -12.65 9.42
CA LEU A 218 0.67 -11.96 8.14
C LEU A 218 0.72 -10.43 8.32
N MET A 219 -0.10 -9.87 9.21
CA MET A 219 -0.10 -8.44 9.51
C MET A 219 1.21 -7.96 10.09
N LYS A 220 1.83 -8.75 10.98
CA LYS A 220 3.16 -8.44 11.53
C LYS A 220 4.29 -8.50 10.49
N GLU A 221 4.16 -9.38 9.49
CA GLU A 221 5.13 -9.52 8.41
C GLU A 221 4.96 -8.44 7.33
N SER A 222 3.77 -7.83 7.24
CA SER A 222 3.48 -6.79 6.24
C SER A 222 3.87 -5.39 6.70
N ASP A 223 4.19 -4.52 5.74
CA ASP A 223 4.40 -3.08 5.98
C ASP A 223 3.09 -2.27 5.82
N VAL A 224 1.93 -2.93 5.99
CA VAL A 224 0.61 -2.34 5.78
C VAL A 224 0.05 -1.82 7.10
N THR A 225 -0.26 -0.53 7.17
CA THR A 225 -0.98 0.04 8.33
C THR A 225 -2.47 -0.26 8.21
N VAL A 226 -3.06 -0.90 9.23
CA VAL A 226 -4.47 -1.31 9.20
C VAL A 226 -5.33 -0.37 10.04
N TYR A 227 -6.37 0.17 9.42
CA TYR A 227 -7.47 0.86 10.08
C TYR A 227 -8.72 -0.01 10.04
N ALA A 228 -9.53 0.06 11.08
CA ALA A 228 -10.80 -0.65 11.12
C ALA A 228 -11.92 0.27 11.59
N VAL A 229 -13.08 0.14 10.96
CA VAL A 229 -14.33 0.78 11.38
C VAL A 229 -15.33 -0.34 11.69
N GLY A 230 -15.53 -0.58 12.98
CA GLY A 230 -16.44 -1.59 13.49
C GLY A 230 -17.88 -1.08 13.53
N ILE A 231 -18.72 -1.53 12.59
CA ILE A 231 -20.13 -1.11 12.48
C ILE A 231 -21.01 -2.15 13.18
N MET A 232 -21.33 -1.89 14.44
CA MET A 232 -22.07 -2.81 15.31
C MET A 232 -23.43 -2.23 15.70
N ASP A 233 -24.42 -3.09 15.89
CA ASP A 233 -25.66 -2.70 16.56
C ASP A 233 -25.44 -2.56 18.06
N ARG A 234 -26.23 -1.71 18.71
CA ARG A 234 -26.12 -1.50 20.18
C ARG A 234 -26.31 -2.78 20.98
N GLY A 235 -27.10 -3.74 20.46
CA GLY A 235 -27.32 -5.03 21.10
C GLY A 235 -26.13 -6.00 20.91
N ASP A 236 -25.45 -5.91 19.78
CA ASP A 236 -24.36 -6.82 19.43
C ASP A 236 -23.03 -6.44 20.07
N ALA A 237 -22.79 -5.15 20.31
CA ALA A 237 -21.55 -4.66 20.92
C ALA A 237 -21.24 -5.29 22.30
N GLY A 238 -22.27 -5.64 23.08
CA GLY A 238 -22.13 -6.32 24.37
C GLY A 238 -22.19 -7.85 24.30
N SER A 239 -22.44 -8.43 23.14
CA SER A 239 -22.47 -9.88 22.96
C SER A 239 -21.06 -10.47 22.95
N THR A 240 -20.94 -11.76 23.24
CA THR A 240 -19.65 -12.48 23.18
C THR A 240 -19.03 -12.38 21.79
N LEU A 241 -19.83 -12.51 20.72
CA LEU A 241 -19.37 -12.41 19.34
C LEU A 241 -18.93 -10.98 19.00
N GLY A 242 -19.69 -9.96 19.42
CA GLY A 242 -19.31 -8.56 19.22
C GLY A 242 -18.00 -8.21 19.93
N MET A 243 -17.82 -8.66 21.19
CA MET A 243 -16.56 -8.45 21.90
C MET A 243 -15.37 -9.17 21.24
N GLN A 244 -15.57 -10.38 20.70
CA GLN A 244 -14.53 -11.09 19.94
C GLN A 244 -14.16 -10.35 18.65
N GLY A 245 -15.16 -9.86 17.91
CA GLY A 245 -14.96 -9.05 16.70
C GLY A 245 -14.17 -7.77 17.01
N GLN A 246 -14.52 -7.05 18.07
CA GLN A 246 -13.77 -5.87 18.52
C GLN A 246 -12.32 -6.21 18.87
N ALA A 247 -12.12 -7.26 19.69
CA ALA A 247 -10.77 -7.69 20.08
C ALA A 247 -9.91 -8.07 18.86
N PHE A 248 -10.50 -8.67 17.84
CA PHE A 248 -9.83 -8.98 16.58
C PHE A 248 -9.40 -7.71 15.84
N LEU A 249 -10.31 -6.76 15.64
CA LEU A 249 -10.03 -5.50 14.96
C LEU A 249 -9.00 -4.66 15.72
N ASP A 250 -9.10 -4.59 17.04
CA ASP A 250 -8.15 -3.89 17.91
C ASP A 250 -6.75 -4.49 17.82
N GLU A 251 -6.63 -5.81 17.85
CA GLU A 251 -5.33 -6.49 17.73
C GLU A 251 -4.67 -6.22 16.36
N LEU A 252 -5.41 -6.40 15.25
CA LEU A 252 -4.87 -6.17 13.90
C LEU A 252 -4.38 -4.73 13.71
N THR A 253 -5.17 -3.76 14.17
CA THR A 253 -4.82 -2.35 14.05
C THR A 253 -3.66 -1.98 14.95
N SER A 254 -3.60 -2.51 16.18
CA SER A 254 -2.52 -2.27 17.14
C SER A 254 -1.17 -2.75 16.62
N VAL A 255 -1.09 -4.00 16.15
CA VAL A 255 0.20 -4.59 15.71
C VAL A 255 0.76 -3.91 14.45
N THR A 256 -0.08 -3.25 13.64
CA THR A 256 0.29 -2.54 12.42
C THR A 256 0.48 -1.03 12.59
N GLY A 257 0.21 -0.50 13.80
CA GLY A 257 0.33 0.94 14.10
C GLY A 257 -0.86 1.78 13.65
N GLY A 258 -1.94 1.15 13.20
CA GLY A 258 -3.20 1.82 12.89
C GLY A 258 -4.14 1.94 14.09
N LYS A 259 -5.45 2.02 13.83
CA LYS A 259 -6.46 2.17 14.88
C LYS A 259 -7.82 1.61 14.47
N ALA A 260 -8.51 0.97 15.42
CA ALA A 260 -9.92 0.62 15.29
C ALA A 260 -10.81 1.72 15.88
N PHE A 261 -11.98 1.88 15.28
CA PHE A 261 -13.01 2.86 15.66
C PHE A 261 -14.37 2.18 15.68
N TYR A 262 -15.20 2.56 16.64
CA TYR A 262 -16.53 1.99 16.85
C TYR A 262 -17.56 3.10 16.97
N PRO A 263 -18.06 3.66 15.85
CA PRO A 263 -18.99 4.78 15.85
C PRO A 263 -20.34 4.37 16.48
N SER A 264 -20.89 5.25 17.30
CA SER A 264 -22.21 5.09 17.92
C SER A 264 -23.31 5.85 17.18
N THR A 265 -22.93 6.79 16.31
CA THR A 265 -23.84 7.64 15.51
C THR A 265 -23.34 7.78 14.08
N ASP A 266 -24.25 8.18 13.17
CA ASP A 266 -23.89 8.44 11.78
C ASP A 266 -22.93 9.61 11.61
N VAL A 267 -23.05 10.64 12.47
CA VAL A 267 -22.15 11.79 12.47
C VAL A 267 -20.73 11.34 12.85
N GLU A 268 -20.63 10.54 13.90
CA GLU A 268 -19.34 9.99 14.35
C GLU A 268 -18.73 9.08 13.28
N LEU A 269 -19.54 8.29 12.57
CA LEU A 269 -19.10 7.45 11.45
C LEU A 269 -18.46 8.32 10.35
N ASP A 270 -19.13 9.37 9.92
CA ASP A 270 -18.64 10.32 8.91
C ASP A 270 -17.30 10.97 9.35
N GLU A 271 -17.23 11.44 10.61
CA GLU A 271 -16.01 12.05 11.18
C GLU A 271 -14.83 11.07 11.27
N ILE A 272 -15.09 9.80 11.58
CA ILE A 272 -14.05 8.76 11.65
C ILE A 272 -13.44 8.51 10.28
N PHE A 273 -14.24 8.40 9.23
CA PHE A 273 -13.73 8.19 7.88
C PHE A 273 -12.89 9.37 7.38
N GLU A 274 -13.33 10.60 7.63
CA GLU A 274 -12.55 11.81 7.34
C GLU A 274 -11.24 11.83 8.15
N ARG A 275 -11.30 11.48 9.43
CA ARG A 275 -10.13 11.41 10.32
C ARG A 275 -9.10 10.40 9.83
N ILE A 276 -9.52 9.20 9.36
CA ILE A 276 -8.59 8.20 8.83
C ILE A 276 -7.91 8.72 7.57
N ALA A 277 -8.65 9.36 6.65
CA ALA A 277 -8.08 9.95 5.44
C ALA A 277 -7.04 11.04 5.77
N LEU A 278 -7.36 11.95 6.71
CA LEU A 278 -6.42 12.97 7.17
C LEU A 278 -5.21 12.36 7.87
N GLU A 279 -5.38 11.29 8.64
CA GLU A 279 -4.26 10.61 9.28
C GLU A 279 -3.26 10.07 8.27
N LEU A 280 -3.73 9.40 7.22
CA LEU A 280 -2.88 8.86 6.15
C LEU A 280 -2.02 9.95 5.49
N ARG A 281 -2.56 11.17 5.37
CA ARG A 281 -1.84 12.33 4.82
C ARG A 281 -0.77 12.87 5.75
N HIS A 282 -1.00 12.82 7.09
CA HIS A 282 -0.11 13.38 8.11
C HIS A 282 0.87 12.36 8.71
N GLN A 283 1.03 11.19 8.11
CA GLN A 283 1.97 10.18 8.56
C GLN A 283 3.40 10.51 8.17
N TYR A 284 4.32 10.29 9.10
CA TYR A 284 5.76 10.28 8.83
C TYR A 284 6.19 8.91 8.29
N SER A 285 7.14 8.92 7.38
CA SER A 285 7.84 7.72 6.93
C SER A 285 9.29 7.79 7.39
N ILE A 286 9.72 6.83 8.18
CA ILE A 286 11.08 6.76 8.72
C ILE A 286 11.67 5.40 8.39
N GLY A 287 12.96 5.37 8.02
CA GLY A 287 13.70 4.14 7.77
C GLY A 287 15.00 4.09 8.55
N PHE A 288 15.38 2.91 9.00
CA PHE A 288 16.68 2.64 9.61
C PHE A 288 17.23 1.30 9.12
N THR A 289 18.57 1.18 9.09
CA THR A 289 19.25 -0.09 8.86
C THR A 289 19.75 -0.58 10.21
N PRO A 290 19.30 -1.76 10.69
CA PRO A 290 19.74 -2.28 11.97
C PRO A 290 21.27 -2.44 12.03
N LYS A 291 21.92 -1.91 13.09
CA LYS A 291 23.38 -1.94 13.26
C LYS A 291 23.95 -3.36 13.30
N ASP A 292 23.22 -4.27 13.95
CA ASP A 292 23.61 -5.67 14.12
C ASP A 292 22.57 -6.58 13.45
N PHE A 293 22.31 -6.33 12.14
CA PHE A 293 21.32 -7.11 11.41
C PHE A 293 21.71 -8.59 11.38
N ASN A 294 20.92 -9.40 12.06
CA ASN A 294 21.02 -10.86 12.01
C ASN A 294 19.72 -11.44 11.41
N PRO A 295 19.77 -12.01 10.19
CA PRO A 295 18.60 -12.57 9.53
C PRO A 295 18.18 -13.90 10.16
N ASP A 296 17.85 -13.88 11.44
CA ASP A 296 17.50 -15.06 12.25
C ASP A 296 16.01 -15.48 12.11
N GLY A 297 15.25 -14.75 11.32
CA GLY A 297 13.80 -14.98 11.13
C GLY A 297 12.94 -14.67 12.35
N LYS A 298 13.52 -14.05 13.40
CA LYS A 298 12.79 -13.73 14.64
C LYS A 298 12.15 -12.36 14.60
N TRP A 299 11.23 -12.16 15.52
CA TRP A 299 10.57 -10.88 15.73
C TRP A 299 11.46 -9.93 16.54
N HIS A 300 11.74 -8.75 15.96
CA HIS A 300 12.46 -7.65 16.59
C HIS A 300 11.47 -6.56 16.97
N LYS A 301 11.43 -6.20 18.26
CA LYS A 301 10.53 -5.17 18.77
C LYS A 301 11.14 -3.79 18.54
N VAL A 302 10.39 -2.90 17.84
CA VAL A 302 10.79 -1.52 17.60
C VAL A 302 10.04 -0.58 18.52
N LYS A 303 10.73 0.42 19.02
CA LYS A 303 10.15 1.51 19.81
C LYS A 303 10.61 2.85 19.26
N VAL A 304 9.66 3.74 19.01
CA VAL A 304 9.95 5.11 18.60
C VAL A 304 9.60 6.09 19.73
N LYS A 305 10.52 6.98 20.04
CA LYS A 305 10.29 8.11 20.93
C LYS A 305 10.29 9.40 20.14
N VAL A 306 9.47 10.36 20.56
CA VAL A 306 9.42 11.69 19.98
C VAL A 306 9.67 12.73 21.08
N LYS A 307 10.58 13.67 20.81
CA LYS A 307 10.83 14.84 21.65
C LYS A 307 9.86 15.95 21.25
N PRO A 308 8.99 16.42 22.17
CA PRO A 308 8.07 17.50 21.87
C PRO A 308 8.82 18.80 21.53
N PRO A 309 8.40 19.56 20.50
CA PRO A 309 8.90 20.90 20.28
C PRO A 309 8.44 21.85 21.39
N ARG A 310 9.06 23.03 21.45
CA ARG A 310 8.68 24.05 22.44
C ARG A 310 7.19 24.41 22.30
N GLY A 311 6.46 24.40 23.42
CA GLY A 311 5.02 24.71 23.47
C GLY A 311 4.09 23.49 23.39
N LEU A 312 4.60 22.27 23.11
CA LEU A 312 3.84 21.04 23.23
C LEU A 312 4.37 20.22 24.41
N SER A 313 3.46 19.78 25.27
CA SER A 313 3.86 19.12 26.53
C SER A 313 4.15 17.61 26.36
N ARG A 314 3.33 16.88 25.61
CA ARG A 314 3.45 15.44 25.42
C ARG A 314 2.94 15.05 24.04
N LEU A 315 3.67 14.15 23.39
CA LEU A 315 3.27 13.55 22.12
C LEU A 315 3.10 12.04 22.28
N THR A 316 2.15 11.50 21.54
CA THR A 316 1.94 10.06 21.42
C THR A 316 2.33 9.63 20.02
N VAL A 317 3.14 8.56 19.92
CA VAL A 317 3.54 7.97 18.64
C VAL A 317 2.86 6.62 18.49
N ARG A 318 2.29 6.41 17.32
CA ARG A 318 1.74 5.14 16.89
C ARG A 318 2.51 4.65 15.67
N THR A 319 2.96 3.41 15.69
CA THR A 319 3.66 2.71 14.60
C THR A 319 3.55 1.21 14.83
N ARG A 320 3.93 0.40 13.87
CA ARG A 320 4.01 -1.05 14.06
C ARG A 320 4.95 -1.42 15.21
N GLU A 321 4.65 -2.53 15.89
CA GLU A 321 5.37 -2.95 17.10
C GLU A 321 6.78 -3.48 16.83
N GLY A 322 7.10 -3.86 15.58
CA GLY A 322 8.38 -4.46 15.22
C GLY A 322 8.42 -4.97 13.79
N TYR A 323 9.40 -5.82 13.51
CA TYR A 323 9.59 -6.48 12.22
C TYR A 323 10.18 -7.88 12.37
N TYR A 324 10.06 -8.73 11.34
CA TYR A 324 10.79 -10.00 11.27
C TYR A 324 12.12 -9.79 10.55
N ALA A 325 13.24 -10.19 11.17
CA ALA A 325 14.55 -10.18 10.55
C ALA A 325 14.67 -11.35 9.56
N SER A 326 14.08 -11.22 8.39
CA SER A 326 14.05 -12.29 7.39
C SER A 326 15.25 -12.21 6.45
N PRO A 327 15.92 -13.32 6.11
CA PRO A 327 17.07 -13.31 5.18
C PRO A 327 16.70 -12.90 3.75
N ASN A 328 15.41 -12.76 3.44
CA ASN A 328 14.88 -12.44 2.12
C ASN A 328 13.65 -11.53 2.23
N SER A 329 13.79 -10.32 2.73
CA SER A 329 12.75 -9.29 2.53
C SER A 329 12.79 -8.73 1.09
N ASN A 330 12.92 -9.62 0.11
CA ASN A 330 12.68 -9.28 -1.30
C ASN A 330 11.16 -9.30 -1.53
N TYR A 331 10.48 -8.23 -1.24
CA TYR A 331 9.20 -7.96 -1.89
C TYR A 331 9.48 -7.68 -3.37
N LYS A 332 9.34 -8.75 -4.19
CA LYS A 332 9.26 -8.65 -5.65
C LYS A 332 7.89 -8.18 -6.07
#